data_b70fa5ef5e1b23257db4fc11e1d99fe4
#
_entry.id   b70fa5ef5e1b23257db4fc11e1d99fe4
#
_cell.length_a   1.000
_cell.length_b   1.000
_cell.length_c   1.000
_cell.angle_alpha   90.00
_cell.angle_beta   90.00
_cell.angle_gamma   90.00
#
_symmetry.space_group_name_H-M   'P 1'
#
loop_
_entity.id
_entity.type
_entity.pdbx_description
1 polymer ?
#
loop_
_entity_poly.entity_id
_entity_poly.type
_entity_poly.pdbx_seq_one_letter_code
_entity_poly.pdbx_strand_id
1 'polypeptide(L)'
;MSTAELRLSTADMMAAIKAMDPEAKKELDAFLLAGDAPIWVPQDGPQLMAYLSQADIVFYGGAAGGGKTDLLLGLCLTSQEHSIIFRREAVQLTGIEERMTKILGTRKGYNSQDGVWRLPGNKVMELGSVKEVSDWVKYQGRPHDAKCVGRGTLVKMANGGYKAI
;
A
#
# COMPACT_ATOMS: atom_id res chain seq x y z
N MET A 1 15.59 28.96 6.02
CA MET A 1 16.47 28.34 5.01
C MET A 1 15.71 27.14 4.46
N SER A 2 15.30 27.22 3.19
CA SER A 2 14.47 26.20 2.54
C SER A 2 15.36 25.01 2.18
N THR A 3 15.10 23.84 2.79
CA THR A 3 15.63 22.56 2.33
C THR A 3 14.88 22.18 1.06
N ALA A 4 15.47 22.51 -0.09
CA ALA A 4 15.03 21.96 -1.36
C ALA A 4 15.33 20.45 -1.32
N GLU A 5 14.30 19.60 -1.12
CA GLU A 5 14.41 18.17 -1.33
C GLU A 5 14.78 17.92 -2.78
N LEU A 6 16.01 17.49 -3.02
CA LEU A 6 16.44 16.96 -4.31
C LEU A 6 15.66 15.67 -4.57
N ARG A 7 14.60 15.75 -5.36
CA ARG A 7 13.89 14.57 -5.87
C ARG A 7 14.68 14.02 -7.06
N LEU A 8 15.52 13.02 -6.81
CA LEU A 8 16.17 12.26 -7.87
C LEU A 8 15.12 11.41 -8.60
N SER A 9 15.13 11.42 -9.93
CA SER A 9 14.33 10.49 -10.72
C SER A 9 14.89 9.07 -10.60
N THR A 10 14.10 8.05 -10.93
CA THR A 10 14.58 6.66 -10.95
C THR A 10 15.77 6.50 -11.90
N ALA A 11 15.77 7.25 -13.01
CA ALA A 11 16.87 7.26 -13.96
C ALA A 11 18.14 7.85 -13.33
N ASP A 12 18.00 8.94 -12.56
CA ASP A 12 19.13 9.58 -11.86
C ASP A 12 19.67 8.67 -10.74
N MET A 13 18.77 7.99 -9.99
CA MET A 13 19.18 7.00 -8.99
C MET A 13 19.92 5.83 -9.63
N MET A 14 19.43 5.28 -10.74
CA MET A 14 20.09 4.19 -11.45
C MET A 14 21.45 4.62 -12.02
N ALA A 15 21.55 5.86 -12.52
CA ALA A 15 22.82 6.43 -12.98
C ALA A 15 23.79 6.60 -11.81
N ALA A 16 23.32 7.09 -10.67
CA ALA A 16 24.13 7.23 -9.45
C ALA A 16 24.63 5.88 -8.95
N ILE A 17 23.78 4.86 -8.89
CA ILE A 17 24.17 3.50 -8.50
C ILE A 17 25.21 2.92 -9.46
N LYS A 18 25.07 3.16 -10.77
CA LYS A 18 26.06 2.72 -11.76
C LYS A 18 27.42 3.43 -11.60
N ALA A 19 27.40 4.69 -11.20
CA ALA A 19 28.59 5.52 -11.00
C ALA A 19 29.26 5.30 -9.62
N MET A 20 28.62 4.59 -8.70
CA MET A 20 29.21 4.29 -7.38
C MET A 20 30.44 3.41 -7.52
N ASP A 21 31.42 3.65 -6.64
CA ASP A 21 32.58 2.79 -6.55
C ASP A 21 32.21 1.38 -6.02
N PRO A 22 33.07 0.35 -6.23
CA PRO A 22 32.78 -1.02 -5.85
C PRO A 22 32.51 -1.24 -4.38
N GLU A 23 33.17 -0.49 -3.47
CA GLU A 23 32.95 -0.62 -2.02
C GLU A 23 31.59 -0.03 -1.64
N ALA A 24 31.24 1.14 -2.13
CA ALA A 24 29.94 1.75 -1.88
C ALA A 24 28.77 0.89 -2.44
N LYS A 25 28.98 0.21 -3.58
CA LYS A 25 28.02 -0.78 -4.07
C LYS A 25 27.85 -1.96 -3.14
N LYS A 26 28.95 -2.47 -2.60
CA LYS A 26 28.95 -3.59 -1.67
C LYS A 26 28.25 -3.23 -0.35
N GLU A 27 28.46 -2.01 0.16
CA GLU A 27 27.74 -1.50 1.33
C GLU A 27 26.24 -1.37 1.05
N LEU A 28 25.86 -0.85 -0.12
CA LEU A 28 24.46 -0.77 -0.54
C LEU A 28 23.83 -2.15 -0.66
N ASP A 29 24.51 -3.11 -1.28
CA ASP A 29 24.06 -4.49 -1.37
C ASP A 29 23.93 -5.13 0.01
N ALA A 30 24.87 -4.91 0.91
CA ALA A 30 24.79 -5.37 2.29
C ALA A 30 23.62 -4.78 3.05
N PHE A 31 23.34 -3.48 2.86
CA PHE A 31 22.17 -2.79 3.43
C PHE A 31 20.86 -3.39 2.90
N LEU A 32 20.76 -3.62 1.59
CA LEU A 32 19.58 -4.22 0.96
C LEU A 32 19.38 -5.69 1.41
N LEU A 33 20.47 -6.43 1.59
CA LEU A 33 20.44 -7.81 2.06
C LEU A 33 20.17 -7.95 3.56
N ALA A 34 20.47 -6.92 4.36
CA ALA A 34 20.20 -6.90 5.80
C ALA A 34 18.71 -6.86 6.16
N GLY A 35 17.83 -6.80 5.17
CA GLY A 35 16.38 -6.81 5.37
C GLY A 35 15.76 -5.44 5.65
N ASP A 36 16.54 -4.37 5.60
CA ASP A 36 16.06 -2.99 5.73
C ASP A 36 15.44 -2.45 4.44
N ALA A 37 15.49 -3.23 3.35
CA ALA A 37 14.83 -2.87 2.12
C ALA A 37 13.30 -2.79 2.35
N PRO A 38 12.64 -1.71 1.90
CA PRO A 38 11.21 -1.56 2.09
C PRO A 38 10.45 -2.70 1.38
N ILE A 39 9.50 -3.31 2.10
CA ILE A 39 8.67 -4.43 1.59
C ILE A 39 7.94 -4.04 0.30
N TRP A 40 7.64 -2.75 0.16
CA TRP A 40 6.97 -2.19 -1.00
C TRP A 40 7.39 -0.74 -1.23
N VAL A 41 7.51 -0.37 -2.51
CA VAL A 41 7.83 1.00 -2.95
C VAL A 41 6.84 1.41 -4.03
N PRO A 42 6.30 2.65 -4.02
CA PRO A 42 5.44 3.12 -5.09
C PRO A 42 6.23 3.28 -6.40
N GLN A 43 5.57 3.04 -7.52
CA GLN A 43 6.11 3.38 -8.84
C GLN A 43 6.15 4.89 -9.02
N ASP A 44 7.16 5.38 -9.73
CA ASP A 44 7.27 6.80 -10.09
C ASP A 44 6.05 7.32 -10.84
N GLY A 45 5.77 8.60 -10.68
CA GLY A 45 4.67 9.30 -11.32
C GLY A 45 3.37 9.23 -10.51
N PRO A 46 2.23 8.90 -11.13
CA PRO A 46 0.93 9.01 -10.46
C PRO A 46 0.79 8.20 -9.19
N GLN A 47 1.40 7.02 -9.12
CA GLN A 47 1.32 6.17 -7.93
C GLN A 47 2.08 6.77 -6.75
N LEU A 48 3.30 7.27 -6.97
CA LEU A 48 4.09 7.98 -5.97
C LEU A 48 3.38 9.26 -5.51
N MET A 49 2.82 10.04 -6.44
CA MET A 49 2.03 11.25 -6.11
C MET A 49 0.82 10.91 -5.21
N ALA A 50 0.10 9.85 -5.53
CA ALA A 50 -1.03 9.41 -4.72
C ALA A 50 -0.58 8.89 -3.34
N TYR A 51 0.54 8.19 -3.28
CA TYR A 51 1.13 7.68 -2.04
C TYR A 51 1.55 8.82 -1.10
N LEU A 52 2.21 9.84 -1.62
CA LEU A 52 2.70 11.00 -0.86
C LEU A 52 1.61 12.05 -0.57
N SER A 53 0.41 11.90 -1.15
CA SER A 53 -0.67 12.87 -0.98
C SER A 53 -1.09 13.00 0.48
N GLN A 54 -1.21 14.24 0.96
CA GLN A 54 -1.73 14.57 2.31
C GLN A 54 -3.23 14.86 2.30
N ALA A 55 -3.90 14.69 1.15
CA ALA A 55 -5.33 14.91 1.06
C ALA A 55 -6.12 13.85 1.83
N ASP A 56 -7.22 14.27 2.48
CA ASP A 56 -8.10 13.36 3.21
C ASP A 56 -8.79 12.34 2.31
N ILE A 57 -9.00 12.70 1.04
CA ILE A 57 -9.60 11.83 0.02
C ILE A 57 -8.75 11.88 -1.23
N VAL A 58 -8.28 10.71 -1.69
CA VAL A 58 -7.54 10.57 -2.94
C VAL A 58 -8.27 9.64 -3.89
N PHE A 59 -8.62 10.14 -5.08
CA PHE A 59 -9.12 9.33 -6.18
C PHE A 59 -7.96 8.92 -7.09
N TYR A 60 -7.68 7.63 -7.15
CA TYR A 60 -6.66 7.07 -8.03
C TYR A 60 -7.31 6.26 -9.13
N GLY A 61 -7.54 6.90 -10.26
CA GLY A 61 -8.16 6.32 -11.47
C GLY A 61 -7.12 5.72 -12.42
N GLY A 62 -7.60 5.13 -13.50
CA GLY A 62 -6.76 4.63 -14.59
C GLY A 62 -7.22 3.28 -15.14
N ALA A 63 -6.58 2.87 -16.26
CA ALA A 63 -6.84 1.62 -16.94
C ALA A 63 -6.46 0.39 -16.08
N ALA A 64 -6.81 -0.80 -16.53
CA ALA A 64 -6.33 -2.04 -15.94
C ALA A 64 -4.79 -2.09 -16.01
N GLY A 65 -4.16 -2.60 -14.97
CA GLY A 65 -2.69 -2.63 -14.88
C GLY A 65 -2.03 -1.37 -14.32
N GLY A 66 -2.77 -0.28 -14.07
CA GLY A 66 -2.22 0.98 -13.55
C GLY A 66 -1.82 0.98 -12.06
N GLY A 67 -1.53 -0.17 -11.47
CA GLY A 67 -0.99 -0.27 -10.11
C GLY A 67 -1.96 0.09 -8.98
N LYS A 68 -3.28 0.21 -9.23
CA LYS A 68 -4.27 0.61 -8.22
C LYS A 68 -4.29 -0.30 -6.99
N THR A 69 -4.35 -1.60 -7.22
CA THR A 69 -4.34 -2.58 -6.13
C THR A 69 -3.01 -2.57 -5.38
N ASP A 70 -1.91 -2.41 -6.10
CA ASP A 70 -0.57 -2.35 -5.49
C ASP A 70 -0.42 -1.12 -4.60
N LEU A 71 -0.94 0.03 -5.00
CA LEU A 71 -0.97 1.23 -4.16
C LEU A 71 -1.75 1.01 -2.87
N LEU A 72 -2.93 0.36 -2.95
CA LEU A 72 -3.72 0.03 -1.75
C LEU A 72 -2.95 -0.86 -0.80
N LEU A 73 -2.36 -1.94 -1.32
CA LEU A 73 -1.57 -2.89 -0.54
C LEU A 73 -0.31 -2.23 0.03
N GLY A 74 0.35 -1.39 -0.75
CA GLY A 74 1.50 -0.61 -0.30
C GLY A 74 1.17 0.31 0.87
N LEU A 75 0.06 1.05 0.81
CA LEU A 75 -0.43 1.89 1.91
C LEU A 75 -0.70 1.06 3.18
N CYS A 76 -1.34 -0.10 3.04
CA CYS A 76 -1.59 -1.00 4.16
C CYS A 76 -0.28 -1.54 4.78
N LEU A 77 0.75 -1.78 3.97
CA LEU A 77 2.03 -2.30 4.42
C LEU A 77 2.91 -1.23 5.09
N THR A 78 2.88 -0.01 4.58
CA THR A 78 3.87 1.00 4.95
C THR A 78 3.32 2.13 5.83
N SER A 79 2.11 2.61 5.56
CA SER A 79 1.61 3.87 6.13
C SER A 79 0.53 3.69 7.19
N GLN A 80 -0.21 2.58 7.20
CA GLN A 80 -1.41 2.41 8.02
C GLN A 80 -1.23 1.28 9.03
N GLU A 81 -1.70 1.48 10.27
CA GLU A 81 -1.69 0.43 11.29
C GLU A 81 -2.89 -0.51 11.15
N HIS A 82 -4.07 0.07 10.98
CA HIS A 82 -5.33 -0.65 10.81
C HIS A 82 -6.01 -0.24 9.51
N SER A 83 -6.08 -1.13 8.55
CA SER A 83 -6.66 -0.87 7.24
C SER A 83 -7.72 -1.88 6.86
N ILE A 84 -8.68 -1.47 6.02
CA ILE A 84 -9.65 -2.38 5.44
C ILE A 84 -9.81 -2.11 3.94
N ILE A 85 -9.80 -3.18 3.14
CA ILE A 85 -10.04 -3.11 1.70
C ILE A 85 -11.39 -3.73 1.38
N PHE A 86 -12.28 -2.95 0.78
CA PHE A 86 -13.59 -3.38 0.35
C PHE A 86 -13.64 -3.76 -1.13
N ARG A 87 -14.38 -4.81 -1.43
CA ARG A 87 -14.85 -5.13 -2.78
C ARG A 87 -16.36 -5.36 -2.74
N ARG A 88 -17.01 -5.21 -3.88
CA ARG A 88 -18.44 -5.49 -3.97
C ARG A 88 -18.72 -6.98 -3.74
N GLU A 89 -17.98 -7.83 -4.42
CA GLU A 89 -18.14 -9.28 -4.32
C GLU A 89 -16.95 -9.90 -3.59
N ALA A 90 -17.22 -10.86 -2.69
CA ALA A 90 -16.18 -11.55 -1.93
C ALA A 90 -15.15 -12.27 -2.82
N VAL A 91 -15.59 -12.81 -3.96
CA VAL A 91 -14.69 -13.47 -4.93
C VAL A 91 -13.60 -12.52 -5.47
N GLN A 92 -13.84 -11.21 -5.50
CA GLN A 92 -12.87 -10.22 -5.94
C GLN A 92 -11.73 -9.99 -4.92
N LEU A 93 -11.90 -10.46 -3.69
CA LEU A 93 -10.88 -10.37 -2.64
C LEU A 93 -9.75 -11.38 -2.83
N THR A 94 -10.02 -12.50 -3.52
CA THR A 94 -9.00 -13.53 -3.80
C THR A 94 -7.79 -12.95 -4.55
N GLY A 95 -8.02 -12.09 -5.53
CA GLY A 95 -6.92 -11.44 -6.27
C GLY A 95 -6.09 -10.48 -5.40
N ILE A 96 -6.70 -9.85 -4.38
CA ILE A 96 -6.01 -9.02 -3.40
C ILE A 96 -5.14 -9.89 -2.49
N GLU A 97 -5.70 -10.99 -2.01
CA GLU A 97 -5.02 -11.97 -1.16
C GLU A 97 -3.79 -12.57 -1.87
N GLU A 98 -3.96 -13.00 -3.12
CA GLU A 98 -2.87 -13.53 -3.95
C GLU A 98 -1.77 -12.48 -4.17
N ARG A 99 -2.15 -11.23 -4.46
CA ARG A 99 -1.18 -10.17 -4.67
C ARG A 99 -0.43 -9.82 -3.39
N MET A 100 -1.11 -9.75 -2.23
CA MET A 100 -0.45 -9.56 -0.94
C MET A 100 0.52 -10.69 -0.64
N THR A 101 0.13 -11.95 -0.88
CA THR A 101 0.99 -13.12 -0.74
C THR A 101 2.26 -12.99 -1.60
N LYS A 102 2.13 -12.49 -2.83
CA LYS A 102 3.29 -12.26 -3.71
C LYS A 102 4.21 -11.16 -3.20
N ILE A 103 3.67 -10.06 -2.67
CA ILE A 103 4.48 -8.96 -2.12
C ILE A 103 5.24 -9.42 -0.87
N LEU A 104 4.58 -10.16 0.02
CA LEU A 104 5.18 -10.66 1.26
C LEU A 104 6.08 -11.89 1.06
N GLY A 105 5.96 -12.58 -0.08
CA GLY A 105 6.63 -13.87 -0.30
C GLY A 105 6.07 -15.01 0.54
N THR A 106 5.03 -14.77 1.34
CA THR A 106 4.44 -15.75 2.25
C THR A 106 2.97 -15.46 2.52
N ARG A 107 2.20 -16.50 2.87
CA ARG A 107 0.82 -16.38 3.35
C ARG A 107 0.73 -16.41 4.89
N LYS A 108 1.87 -16.46 5.57
CA LYS A 108 1.92 -16.46 7.03
C LYS A 108 1.31 -15.16 7.58
N GLY A 109 0.42 -15.27 8.55
CA GLY A 109 -0.31 -14.14 9.12
C GLY A 109 -1.68 -13.88 8.50
N TYR A 110 -2.09 -14.62 7.48
CA TYR A 110 -3.44 -14.54 6.92
C TYR A 110 -4.40 -15.52 7.60
N ASN A 111 -5.48 -14.98 8.17
CA ASN A 111 -6.63 -15.75 8.63
C ASN A 111 -7.73 -15.69 7.56
N SER A 112 -7.93 -16.79 6.84
CA SER A 112 -8.91 -16.89 5.76
C SER A 112 -10.37 -16.91 6.22
N GLN A 113 -10.64 -17.29 7.46
CA GLN A 113 -12.01 -17.31 8.02
C GLN A 113 -12.49 -15.88 8.27
N ASP A 114 -11.62 -15.04 8.81
CA ASP A 114 -11.94 -13.66 9.17
C ASP A 114 -11.59 -12.68 8.05
N GLY A 115 -10.84 -13.11 7.03
CA GLY A 115 -10.34 -12.24 5.96
C GLY A 115 -9.32 -11.23 6.47
N VAL A 116 -8.48 -11.60 7.44
CA VAL A 116 -7.58 -10.69 8.14
C VAL A 116 -6.13 -11.08 7.94
N TRP A 117 -5.32 -10.12 7.51
CA TRP A 117 -3.87 -10.20 7.50
C TRP A 117 -3.28 -9.54 8.75
N ARG A 118 -2.39 -10.23 9.44
CA ARG A 118 -1.47 -9.68 10.43
C ARG A 118 -0.12 -9.48 9.76
N LEU A 119 0.25 -8.21 9.58
CA LEU A 119 1.39 -7.79 8.79
C LEU A 119 2.59 -7.45 9.68
N PRO A 120 3.82 -7.36 9.13
CA PRO A 120 4.98 -6.87 9.86
C PRO A 120 4.73 -5.48 10.47
N GLY A 121 5.38 -5.18 11.60
CA GLY A 121 5.19 -3.91 12.30
C GLY A 121 3.86 -3.78 13.04
N ASN A 122 3.26 -4.91 13.44
CA ASN A 122 1.97 -4.97 14.16
C ASN A 122 0.78 -4.36 13.41
N LYS A 123 0.86 -4.35 12.07
CA LYS A 123 -0.20 -3.82 11.21
C LYS A 123 -1.27 -4.87 10.95
N VAL A 124 -2.51 -4.41 10.77
CA VAL A 124 -3.66 -5.27 10.47
C VAL A 124 -4.35 -4.77 9.21
N MET A 125 -4.60 -5.67 8.27
CA MET A 125 -5.39 -5.41 7.08
C MET A 125 -6.57 -6.36 7.02
N GLU A 126 -7.78 -5.82 6.99
CA GLU A 126 -9.02 -6.57 6.82
C GLU A 126 -9.46 -6.57 5.34
N LEU A 127 -10.06 -7.65 4.92
CA LEU A 127 -10.72 -7.77 3.62
C LEU A 127 -12.22 -7.86 3.83
N GLY A 128 -12.97 -6.94 3.24
CA GLY A 128 -14.40 -6.84 3.41
C GLY A 128 -15.17 -6.86 2.09
N SER A 129 -16.39 -7.42 2.09
CA SER A 129 -17.31 -7.31 0.97
C SER A 129 -18.53 -6.50 1.36
N VAL A 130 -18.95 -5.58 0.47
CA VAL A 130 -20.13 -4.73 0.62
C VAL A 130 -20.91 -4.80 -0.68
N LYS A 131 -21.82 -5.76 -0.75
CA LYS A 131 -22.67 -6.00 -1.92
C LYS A 131 -23.89 -5.07 -1.90
N GLU A 132 -24.53 -4.97 -0.74
CA GLU A 132 -25.70 -4.17 -0.50
C GLU A 132 -25.38 -2.99 0.42
N VAL A 133 -26.18 -1.92 0.31
CA VAL A 133 -25.97 -0.69 1.12
C VAL A 133 -26.02 -1.00 2.63
N SER A 134 -26.79 -1.99 3.07
CA SER A 134 -26.90 -2.42 4.46
C SER A 134 -25.66 -3.13 4.99
N ASP A 135 -24.81 -3.67 4.12
CA ASP A 135 -23.64 -4.47 4.55
C ASP A 135 -22.59 -3.64 5.30
N TRP A 136 -22.55 -2.32 5.07
CA TRP A 136 -21.59 -1.45 5.75
C TRP A 136 -21.78 -1.42 7.28
N VAL A 137 -22.98 -1.72 7.78
CA VAL A 137 -23.29 -1.79 9.21
C VAL A 137 -22.42 -2.82 9.93
N LYS A 138 -22.00 -3.90 9.25
CA LYS A 138 -21.10 -4.93 9.77
C LYS A 138 -19.74 -4.38 10.17
N TYR A 139 -19.34 -3.23 9.60
CA TYR A 139 -18.04 -2.60 9.79
C TYR A 139 -18.11 -1.33 10.65
N GLN A 140 -19.30 -1.00 11.17
CA GLN A 140 -19.47 0.12 12.09
C GLN A 140 -18.75 -0.15 13.42
N GLY A 141 -18.21 0.92 14.00
CA GLY A 141 -17.54 0.85 15.30
C GLY A 141 -16.15 0.20 15.26
N ARG A 142 -15.66 -0.26 14.10
CA ARG A 142 -14.28 -0.73 13.95
C ARG A 142 -13.36 0.43 13.61
N PRO A 143 -12.33 0.72 14.43
CA PRO A 143 -11.35 1.75 14.11
C PRO A 143 -10.47 1.29 12.95
N HIS A 144 -10.48 2.03 11.85
CA HIS A 144 -9.57 1.84 10.73
C HIS A 144 -8.98 3.18 10.33
N ASP A 145 -7.67 3.23 10.19
CA ASP A 145 -6.93 4.41 9.73
C ASP A 145 -7.14 4.62 8.23
N ALA A 146 -7.32 3.51 7.50
CA ALA A 146 -7.57 3.53 6.07
C ALA A 146 -8.75 2.64 5.69
N LYS A 147 -9.67 3.18 4.87
CA LYS A 147 -10.78 2.42 4.27
C LYS A 147 -10.70 2.53 2.75
N CYS A 148 -10.43 1.40 2.10
CA CYS A 148 -10.19 1.29 0.67
C CYS A 148 -11.38 0.64 -0.03
N VAL A 149 -11.95 1.27 -1.07
CA VAL A 149 -13.12 0.74 -1.79
C VAL A 149 -12.79 0.54 -3.28
N GLY A 150 -13.02 -0.63 -3.84
CA GLY A 150 -12.72 -0.94 -5.24
C GLY A 150 -13.65 -0.25 -6.25
N ARG A 151 -13.15 0.07 -7.44
CA ARG A 151 -13.73 0.93 -8.49
C ARG A 151 -13.89 2.38 -8.08
N GLY A 152 -12.79 3.00 -7.68
CA GLY A 152 -12.75 4.33 -7.08
C GLY A 152 -12.77 4.19 -5.56
N THR A 153 -11.62 4.30 -4.93
CA THR A 153 -11.42 3.82 -3.56
C THR A 153 -11.28 5.00 -2.61
N LEU A 154 -12.08 5.02 -1.56
CA LEU A 154 -11.94 5.95 -0.43
C LEU A 154 -11.05 5.34 0.64
N VAL A 155 -9.94 6.00 0.98
CA VAL A 155 -9.04 5.61 2.06
C VAL A 155 -9.11 6.65 3.17
N LYS A 156 -9.47 6.25 4.39
CA LYS A 156 -9.40 7.12 5.57
C LYS A 156 -7.97 7.14 6.09
N MET A 157 -7.44 8.32 6.30
CA MET A 157 -6.10 8.55 6.83
C MET A 157 -6.11 8.68 8.36
N ALA A 158 -4.94 8.47 9.00
CA ALA A 158 -4.77 8.53 10.46
C ALA A 158 -5.17 9.88 11.09
N ASN A 159 -5.16 10.96 10.32
CA ASN A 159 -5.62 12.29 10.73
C ASN A 159 -7.16 12.47 10.73
N GLY A 160 -7.92 11.40 10.48
CA GLY A 160 -9.38 11.40 10.47
C GLY A 160 -10.03 11.66 9.11
N GLY A 161 -9.25 11.98 8.07
CA GLY A 161 -9.72 12.20 6.72
C GLY A 161 -9.90 10.91 5.88
N TYR A 162 -10.47 11.04 4.66
CA TYR A 162 -10.67 9.93 3.73
C TYR A 162 -9.87 10.19 2.45
N LYS A 163 -9.11 9.19 1.95
CA LYS A 163 -8.56 9.17 0.61
C LYS A 163 -9.40 8.25 -0.29
N ALA A 164 -9.74 8.72 -1.49
CA ALA A 164 -10.28 7.87 -2.54
C ALA A 164 -9.19 7.53 -3.55
N ILE A 165 -9.05 6.27 -3.88
CA ILE A 165 -8.06 5.76 -4.83
C ILE A 165 -8.77 5.03 -5.96
#